data_099557aa1311a2bb5211b6a09203b679
#
_entry.id   099557aa1311a2bb5211b6a09203b679
#
_cell.length_a   1.000
_cell.length_b   1.000
_cell.length_c   1.000
_cell.angle_alpha   90.00
_cell.angle_beta   90.00
_cell.angle_gamma   90.00
#
_symmetry.space_group_name_H-M   'P 1'
#
loop_
_entity.id
_entity.type
_entity.pdbx_description
1 polymer ?
#
loop_
_entity_poly.entity_id
_entity_poly.type
_entity_poly.pdbx_seq_one_letter_code
_entity_poly.pdbx_strand_id
1 'polypeptide(L)'
;MALTSEATTLWFGDLTSGSGTTSLDSSDAAEFPVSWQARAEGEVGKTNPEELLGAAHSACYSMAFSNALAEFGTTAESLQVTAAVTFVPGEGIKGSHLLVSAKIAGISDEDFQRLANDAKANCPVSQALAGISITLEASLA
;
A
#
# COMPACT_ATOMS: atom_id res chain seq x y z
N MET A 1 -12.20 -7.64 19.54
CA MET A 1 -13.28 -6.93 18.85
C MET A 1 -12.89 -6.73 17.39
N ALA A 2 -13.81 -7.00 16.48
CA ALA A 2 -13.56 -6.81 15.05
C ALA A 2 -14.10 -5.46 14.58
N LEU A 3 -13.38 -4.83 13.66
CA LEU A 3 -13.84 -3.65 12.95
C LEU A 3 -13.94 -4.00 11.47
N THR A 4 -15.07 -3.72 10.86
CA THR A 4 -15.27 -3.90 9.42
C THR A 4 -15.25 -2.54 8.75
N SER A 5 -14.43 -2.40 7.73
CA SER A 5 -14.35 -1.19 6.91
C SER A 5 -14.88 -1.49 5.52
N GLU A 6 -15.70 -0.59 5.00
CA GLU A 6 -16.40 -0.78 3.73
C GLU A 6 -16.05 0.31 2.73
N ALA A 7 -15.96 -0.11 1.47
CA ALA A 7 -15.83 0.77 0.32
C ALA A 7 -16.73 0.21 -0.79
N THR A 8 -17.31 1.09 -1.60
CA THR A 8 -18.24 0.72 -2.66
C THR A 8 -17.83 1.35 -3.98
N THR A 9 -17.93 0.59 -5.06
CA THR A 9 -17.76 1.13 -6.42
C THR A 9 -19.08 1.04 -7.16
N LEU A 10 -19.52 2.16 -7.73
CA LEU A 10 -20.63 2.21 -8.65
C LEU A 10 -20.07 2.32 -10.06
N TRP A 11 -20.35 1.35 -10.90
CA TRP A 11 -19.83 1.24 -12.28
C TRP A 11 -20.96 1.35 -13.29
N PHE A 12 -20.74 2.10 -14.37
CA PHE A 12 -21.65 2.23 -15.49
C PHE A 12 -20.95 1.87 -16.80
N GLY A 13 -21.62 1.05 -17.60
CA GLY A 13 -21.17 0.70 -18.94
C GLY A 13 -20.30 -0.54 -18.99
N ASP A 14 -19.67 -0.74 -20.16
CA ASP A 14 -18.78 -1.87 -20.37
C ASP A 14 -17.37 -1.59 -19.82
N LEU A 15 -16.46 -2.54 -20.01
CA LEU A 15 -15.12 -2.42 -19.46
C LEU A 15 -14.35 -1.25 -20.06
N THR A 16 -14.34 -1.14 -21.36
CA THR A 16 -13.43 -0.21 -22.07
C THR A 16 -13.96 1.20 -22.21
N SER A 17 -15.27 1.38 -22.33
CA SER A 17 -15.91 2.69 -22.46
C SER A 17 -16.62 3.16 -21.19
N GLY A 18 -16.79 2.26 -20.22
CA GLY A 18 -17.45 2.57 -18.97
C GLY A 18 -16.55 3.31 -17.98
N SER A 19 -17.16 3.68 -16.87
CA SER A 19 -16.46 4.38 -15.79
C SER A 19 -17.16 4.14 -14.46
N GLY A 20 -16.43 4.36 -13.38
CA GLY A 20 -16.97 4.18 -12.05
C GLY A 20 -16.46 5.21 -11.05
N THR A 21 -17.06 5.17 -9.87
CA THR A 21 -16.62 5.94 -8.72
C THR A 21 -16.49 5.00 -7.53
N THR A 22 -15.33 5.00 -6.90
CA THR A 22 -15.05 4.23 -5.70
C THR A 22 -15.10 5.15 -4.50
N SER A 23 -15.92 4.79 -3.50
CA SER A 23 -16.11 5.58 -2.28
C SER A 23 -15.61 4.83 -1.06
N LEU A 24 -14.92 5.52 -0.16
CA LEU A 24 -14.52 5.00 1.14
C LEU A 24 -15.66 5.25 2.13
N ASP A 25 -16.60 4.30 2.23
CA ASP A 25 -17.87 4.53 2.91
C ASP A 25 -17.74 4.66 4.43
N SER A 26 -16.93 3.79 5.05
CA SER A 26 -16.80 3.76 6.51
C SER A 26 -16.23 5.06 7.09
N SER A 27 -15.28 5.68 6.42
CA SER A 27 -14.62 6.90 6.88
C SER A 27 -15.19 8.17 6.27
N ASP A 28 -15.86 8.04 5.12
CA ASP A 28 -16.25 9.18 4.28
C ASP A 28 -15.07 10.11 3.93
N ALA A 29 -13.86 9.52 3.91
CA ALA A 29 -12.64 10.29 3.72
C ALA A 29 -12.44 10.79 2.30
N ALA A 30 -12.86 9.99 1.31
CA ALA A 30 -12.69 10.34 -0.10
C ALA A 30 -13.53 9.46 -1.00
N GLU A 31 -13.71 9.92 -2.25
CA GLU A 31 -14.16 9.10 -3.37
C GLU A 31 -13.29 9.39 -4.59
N PHE A 32 -13.16 8.41 -5.48
CA PHE A 32 -12.24 8.47 -6.60
C PHE A 32 -12.89 8.00 -7.89
N PRO A 33 -12.70 8.70 -9.03
CA PRO A 33 -13.06 8.15 -10.33
C PRO A 33 -12.11 7.02 -10.72
N VAL A 34 -12.67 5.96 -11.31
CA VAL A 34 -11.92 4.79 -11.76
C VAL A 34 -12.31 4.43 -13.19
N SER A 35 -11.37 3.89 -13.96
CA SER A 35 -11.61 3.43 -15.31
C SER A 35 -10.65 2.31 -15.69
N TRP A 36 -11.00 1.56 -16.74
CA TRP A 36 -10.10 0.55 -17.29
C TRP A 36 -8.82 1.18 -17.86
N GLN A 37 -8.93 2.33 -18.52
CA GLN A 37 -7.75 3.03 -19.06
C GLN A 37 -6.78 3.44 -17.95
N ALA A 38 -7.30 3.93 -16.82
CA ALA A 38 -6.47 4.26 -15.67
C ALA A 38 -5.73 3.03 -15.13
N ARG A 39 -6.35 1.85 -15.24
CA ARG A 39 -5.72 0.59 -14.81
C ARG A 39 -4.70 0.06 -15.81
N ALA A 40 -5.03 0.08 -17.09
CA ALA A 40 -4.21 -0.53 -18.14
C ALA A 40 -3.06 0.38 -18.62
N GLU A 41 -3.28 1.68 -18.64
CA GLU A 41 -2.37 2.64 -19.28
C GLU A 41 -1.96 3.80 -18.34
N GLY A 42 -2.69 4.01 -17.26
CA GLY A 42 -2.55 5.16 -16.40
C GLY A 42 -3.29 6.38 -16.97
N GLU A 43 -3.96 7.12 -16.08
CA GLU A 43 -4.69 8.32 -16.45
C GLU A 43 -4.66 9.31 -15.28
N VAL A 44 -4.19 10.52 -15.53
CA VAL A 44 -4.15 11.56 -14.51
C VAL A 44 -5.57 11.93 -14.08
N GLY A 45 -5.80 11.99 -12.77
CA GLY A 45 -7.10 12.33 -12.19
C GLY A 45 -8.03 11.16 -11.94
N LYS A 46 -7.66 9.96 -12.39
CA LYS A 46 -8.39 8.73 -12.09
C LYS A 46 -7.47 7.70 -11.45
N THR A 47 -8.02 6.92 -10.54
CA THR A 47 -7.26 5.85 -9.89
C THR A 47 -7.63 4.48 -10.45
N ASN A 48 -7.03 3.45 -9.86
CA ASN A 48 -7.21 2.05 -10.23
C ASN A 48 -7.04 1.16 -8.99
N PRO A 49 -7.40 -0.13 -9.08
CA PRO A 49 -7.27 -1.04 -7.94
C PRO A 49 -5.85 -1.16 -7.39
N GLU A 50 -4.84 -1.14 -8.25
CA GLU A 50 -3.45 -1.32 -7.84
C GLU A 50 -2.94 -0.13 -7.04
N GLU A 51 -3.31 1.09 -7.41
CA GLU A 51 -2.99 2.28 -6.63
C GLU A 51 -3.68 2.25 -5.26
N LEU A 52 -4.93 1.79 -5.19
CA LEU A 52 -5.66 1.62 -3.93
C LEU A 52 -5.02 0.54 -3.05
N LEU A 53 -4.57 -0.58 -3.64
CA LEU A 53 -3.79 -1.59 -2.92
C LEU A 53 -2.47 -1.01 -2.40
N GLY A 54 -1.80 -0.21 -3.21
CA GLY A 54 -0.58 0.49 -2.81
C GLY A 54 -0.81 1.43 -1.64
N ALA A 55 -1.92 2.18 -1.67
CA ALA A 55 -2.31 3.04 -0.55
C ALA A 55 -2.52 2.24 0.73
N ALA A 56 -3.24 1.12 0.65
CA ALA A 56 -3.46 0.23 1.77
C ALA A 56 -2.15 -0.38 2.29
N HIS A 57 -1.30 -0.86 1.37
CA HIS A 57 -0.05 -1.54 1.72
C HIS A 57 0.96 -0.56 2.36
N SER A 58 1.13 0.62 1.79
CA SER A 58 2.04 1.64 2.35
C SER A 58 1.58 2.14 3.72
N ALA A 59 0.28 2.33 3.92
CA ALA A 59 -0.28 2.74 5.21
C ALA A 59 -0.08 1.65 6.27
N CYS A 60 -0.42 0.41 5.94
CA CYS A 60 -0.29 -0.73 6.86
C CYS A 60 1.17 -1.00 7.23
N TYR A 61 2.06 -1.00 6.24
CA TYR A 61 3.49 -1.16 6.48
C TYR A 61 4.04 -0.08 7.42
N SER A 62 3.65 1.17 7.20
CA SER A 62 4.08 2.29 8.07
C SER A 62 3.67 2.08 9.52
N MET A 63 2.45 1.60 9.74
CA MET A 63 1.96 1.29 11.08
C MET A 63 2.70 0.10 11.70
N ALA A 64 2.92 -0.97 10.93
CA ALA A 64 3.66 -2.13 11.39
C ALA A 64 5.11 -1.78 11.75
N PHE A 65 5.76 -0.96 10.90
CA PHE A 65 7.13 -0.54 11.17
C PHE A 65 7.21 0.41 12.38
N SER A 66 6.27 1.33 12.51
CA SER A 66 6.18 2.20 13.71
C SER A 66 6.05 1.38 14.98
N ASN A 67 5.24 0.33 14.96
CA ASN A 67 5.08 -0.59 16.09
C ASN A 67 6.38 -1.35 16.40
N ALA A 68 7.05 -1.88 15.38
CA ALA A 68 8.31 -2.58 15.54
C ALA A 68 9.39 -1.67 16.15
N LEU A 69 9.45 -0.42 15.71
CA LEU A 69 10.36 0.58 16.28
C LEU A 69 10.04 0.88 17.74
N ALA A 70 8.76 0.99 18.09
CA ALA A 70 8.33 1.23 19.48
C ALA A 70 8.73 0.05 20.38
N GLU A 71 8.55 -1.19 19.93
CA GLU A 71 8.96 -2.37 20.66
C GLU A 71 10.49 -2.45 20.84
N PHE A 72 11.24 -2.00 19.83
CA PHE A 72 12.69 -1.90 19.90
C PHE A 72 13.15 -0.79 20.86
N GLY A 73 12.33 0.23 21.10
CA GLY A 73 12.62 1.31 22.04
C GLY A 73 12.97 2.63 21.36
N THR A 74 12.56 2.83 20.12
CA THR A 74 12.81 4.07 19.39
C THR A 74 11.57 4.53 18.64
N THR A 75 11.65 5.74 18.09
CA THR A 75 10.58 6.36 17.30
C THR A 75 11.18 7.00 16.08
N ALA A 76 10.58 6.78 14.92
CA ALA A 76 10.99 7.48 13.70
C ALA A 76 10.54 8.95 13.76
N GLU A 77 11.41 9.85 13.34
CA GLU A 77 11.02 11.23 13.05
C GLU A 77 10.09 11.27 11.84
N SER A 78 10.40 10.47 10.82
CA SER A 78 9.53 10.29 9.66
C SER A 78 9.74 8.94 9.02
N LEU A 79 8.67 8.40 8.43
CA LEU A 79 8.67 7.23 7.56
C LEU A 79 7.98 7.64 6.25
N GLN A 80 8.69 7.51 5.14
CA GLN A 80 8.10 7.64 3.83
C GLN A 80 8.08 6.27 3.19
N VAL A 81 6.90 5.76 2.91
CA VAL A 81 6.70 4.42 2.36
C VAL A 81 5.92 4.51 1.07
N THR A 82 6.49 3.97 0.01
CA THR A 82 5.81 3.80 -1.28
C THR A 82 5.61 2.31 -1.53
N ALA A 83 4.41 1.93 -1.91
CA ALA A 83 4.13 0.57 -2.39
C ALA A 83 3.80 0.65 -3.88
N ALA A 84 4.67 0.09 -4.70
CA ALA A 84 4.50 0.04 -6.14
C ALA A 84 3.88 -1.31 -6.52
N VAL A 85 2.60 -1.30 -6.86
CA VAL A 85 1.83 -2.49 -7.19
C VAL A 85 1.71 -2.59 -8.71
N THR A 86 2.16 -3.71 -9.27
CA THR A 86 2.24 -3.92 -10.72
C THR A 86 1.09 -4.79 -11.21
N PHE A 87 0.37 -4.29 -12.20
CA PHE A 87 -0.66 -5.02 -12.95
C PHE A 87 -0.20 -5.24 -14.39
N VAL A 88 -0.34 -6.48 -14.85
CA VAL A 88 -0.07 -6.84 -16.25
C VAL A 88 -1.37 -7.38 -16.85
N PRO A 89 -1.96 -6.71 -17.84
CA PRO A 89 -3.18 -7.21 -18.50
C PRO A 89 -3.00 -8.64 -18.99
N GLY A 90 -3.97 -9.51 -18.69
CA GLY A 90 -3.91 -10.93 -19.00
C GLY A 90 -3.13 -11.80 -18.00
N GLU A 91 -2.31 -11.21 -17.16
CA GLU A 91 -1.54 -11.94 -16.15
C GLU A 91 -1.95 -11.62 -14.72
N GLY A 92 -2.52 -10.44 -14.48
CA GLY A 92 -2.99 -10.02 -13.17
C GLY A 92 -2.00 -9.16 -12.38
N ILE A 93 -2.18 -9.11 -11.08
CA ILE A 93 -1.32 -8.35 -10.17
C ILE A 93 -0.09 -9.20 -9.88
N LYS A 94 1.10 -8.66 -10.18
CA LYS A 94 2.36 -9.43 -10.15
C LYS A 94 3.12 -9.25 -8.85
N GLY A 95 3.02 -8.11 -8.21
CA GLY A 95 3.77 -7.85 -6.99
C GLY A 95 3.51 -6.50 -6.39
N SER A 96 4.02 -6.31 -5.19
CA SER A 96 4.05 -5.03 -4.48
C SER A 96 5.49 -4.80 -4.02
N HIS A 97 6.11 -3.75 -4.51
CA HIS A 97 7.45 -3.36 -4.11
C HIS A 97 7.38 -2.22 -3.10
N LEU A 98 7.88 -2.46 -1.89
CA LEU A 98 7.93 -1.46 -0.83
C LEU A 98 9.26 -0.71 -0.89
N LEU A 99 9.18 0.59 -1.04
CA LEU A 99 10.32 1.50 -0.99
C LEU A 99 10.17 2.38 0.24
N VAL A 100 11.14 2.30 1.15
CA VAL A 100 11.08 2.95 2.46
C VAL A 100 12.26 3.88 2.65
N SER A 101 11.98 5.13 2.99
CA SER A 101 12.97 6.09 3.47
C SER A 101 12.58 6.53 4.87
N ALA A 102 13.47 6.31 5.83
CA ALA A 102 13.18 6.56 7.24
C ALA A 102 14.21 7.48 7.87
N LYS A 103 13.73 8.37 8.73
CA LYS A 103 14.58 9.24 9.53
C LYS A 103 14.44 8.84 10.99
N ILE A 104 15.46 8.16 11.50
CA ILE A 104 15.46 7.56 12.86
C ILE A 104 16.82 7.84 13.49
N ALA A 105 16.81 8.56 14.62
CA ALA A 105 18.05 8.86 15.32
C ALA A 105 18.57 7.64 16.09
N GLY A 106 19.88 7.40 16.01
CA GLY A 106 20.58 6.47 16.91
C GLY A 106 20.38 4.98 16.62
N ILE A 107 19.77 4.61 15.51
CA ILE A 107 19.62 3.20 15.12
C ILE A 107 20.76 2.78 14.18
N SER A 108 21.27 1.56 14.37
CA SER A 108 22.23 0.99 13.42
C SER A 108 21.54 0.54 12.15
N ASP A 109 22.27 0.52 11.03
CA ASP A 109 21.69 0.02 9.78
C ASP A 109 21.29 -1.46 9.90
N GLU A 110 22.05 -2.26 10.60
CA GLU A 110 21.72 -3.68 10.85
C GLU A 110 20.36 -3.84 11.53
N ASP A 111 20.13 -3.11 12.62
CA ASP A 111 18.84 -3.14 13.33
C ASP A 111 17.71 -2.58 12.49
N PHE A 112 17.99 -1.48 11.77
CA PHE A 112 17.01 -0.88 10.86
C PHE A 112 16.54 -1.87 9.79
N GLN A 113 17.48 -2.54 9.10
CA GLN A 113 17.14 -3.51 8.07
C GLN A 113 16.37 -4.71 8.63
N ARG A 114 16.76 -5.19 9.80
CA ARG A 114 16.06 -6.29 10.47
C ARG A 114 14.61 -5.92 10.79
N LEU A 115 14.41 -4.75 11.41
CA LEU A 115 13.07 -4.27 11.78
C LEU A 115 12.22 -3.96 10.54
N ALA A 116 12.83 -3.42 9.48
CA ALA A 116 12.15 -3.15 8.22
C ALA A 116 11.64 -4.45 7.56
N ASN A 117 12.46 -5.51 7.58
CA ASN A 117 12.06 -6.81 7.06
C ASN A 117 11.03 -7.51 7.94
N ASP A 118 11.13 -7.41 9.25
CA ASP A 118 10.12 -7.93 10.17
C ASP A 118 8.77 -7.25 9.95
N ALA A 119 8.76 -5.95 9.75
CA ALA A 119 7.54 -5.18 9.44
C ALA A 119 6.89 -5.65 8.13
N LYS A 120 7.72 -5.96 7.10
CA LYS A 120 7.21 -6.51 5.84
C LYS A 120 6.49 -7.84 6.07
N ALA A 121 7.07 -8.73 6.86
CA ALA A 121 6.50 -10.05 7.12
C ALA A 121 5.24 -9.97 8.00
N ASN A 122 5.20 -9.06 8.97
CA ASN A 122 4.15 -8.98 9.96
C ASN A 122 3.01 -8.02 9.60
N CYS A 123 3.18 -7.20 8.57
CA CYS A 123 2.14 -6.28 8.10
C CYS A 123 0.92 -7.09 7.63
N PRO A 124 -0.28 -6.86 8.21
CA PRO A 124 -1.48 -7.61 7.83
C PRO A 124 -1.83 -7.55 6.34
N VAL A 125 -1.57 -6.42 5.68
CA VAL A 125 -1.79 -6.30 4.22
C VAL A 125 -0.77 -7.14 3.46
N SER A 126 0.50 -7.18 3.88
CA SER A 126 1.49 -8.10 3.29
C SER A 126 1.02 -9.56 3.39
N GLN A 127 0.49 -9.94 4.54
CA GLN A 127 -0.04 -11.29 4.75
C GLN A 127 -1.25 -11.57 3.85
N ALA A 128 -2.16 -10.61 3.71
CA ALA A 128 -3.30 -10.72 2.81
C ALA A 128 -2.88 -10.81 1.34
N LEU A 129 -1.76 -10.19 0.97
CA LEU A 129 -1.20 -10.21 -0.39
C LEU A 129 -0.18 -11.34 -0.60
N ALA A 130 -0.20 -12.38 0.20
CA ALA A 130 0.77 -13.48 0.12
C ALA A 130 0.75 -14.23 -1.21
N GLY A 131 -0.29 -14.07 -2.02
CA GLY A 131 -0.38 -14.66 -3.36
C GLY A 131 0.47 -13.95 -4.42
N ILE A 132 1.07 -12.82 -4.11
CA ILE A 132 1.95 -12.08 -5.01
C ILE A 132 3.32 -11.88 -4.38
N SER A 133 4.30 -11.50 -5.22
CA SER A 133 5.66 -11.19 -4.74
C SER A 133 5.66 -9.85 -3.99
N ILE A 134 6.22 -9.85 -2.77
CA ILE A 134 6.41 -8.62 -2.00
C ILE A 134 7.90 -8.45 -1.78
N THR A 135 8.44 -7.32 -2.24
CA THR A 135 9.85 -6.96 -2.13
C THR A 135 10.01 -5.69 -1.33
N LEU A 136 11.20 -5.48 -0.77
CA LEU A 136 11.48 -4.33 0.09
C LEU A 136 12.84 -3.76 -0.23
N GLU A 137 12.89 -2.45 -0.31
CA GLU A 137 14.11 -1.66 -0.36
C GLU A 137 13.98 -0.54 0.67
N ALA A 138 14.82 -0.56 1.69
CA ALA A 138 14.72 0.37 2.81
C ALA A 138 16.06 1.07 3.05
N SER A 139 16.01 2.38 3.27
CA SER A 139 17.18 3.21 3.54
C SER A 139 16.92 4.21 4.66
N LEU A 140 17.98 4.48 5.44
CA LEU A 140 17.99 5.59 6.39
C LEU A 140 18.30 6.89 5.63
N ALA A 141 17.48 7.89 5.89
CA ALA A 141 17.65 9.22 5.30
C ALA A 141 18.69 10.05 6.08
#